data_526f97378eece8541614b13d4f58d942
#
_entry.id   526f97378eece8541614b13d4f58d942
#
_cell.length_a   1.000
_cell.length_b   1.000
_cell.length_c   1.000
_cell.angle_alpha   90.00
_cell.angle_beta   90.00
_cell.angle_gamma   90.00
#
_symmetry.space_group_name_H-M   'P 1'
#
loop_
_entity.id
_entity.type
_entity.pdbx_description
1 polymer ?
#
loop_
_entity_poly.entity_id
_entity_poly.type
_entity_poly.pdbx_seq_one_letter_code
_entity_poly.pdbx_strand_id
1 'polypeptide(L)'
;HPVEEGSWSRADKPLQALASLMELHAALQSGSPESFVSHLPVGVDGSCNGLQHLSAAGRDEIGGRLVNLLPSDVPSDAYKIVSARSNDLLEGLAESPEEASLALHWLGRVQRHHVKRAIMTTPYGVTAQGVVTQLISDGHIDDLGTADLLPRWQAARFMQRVIDHAKGIEMRAATEIMDWLRAIATIANKQDKPVRWTTPTGFEVSQMYLETKQTVVRTPFQRLTIRLVDDDSKRINHNKQFRGLPPNWVHSLDACHMMGTALRMKDHDKVMAEVHDEFSTHACDVPLLQTCLRQEFVEMHSRDLLEEFKVEVEEQLEVELP
;
A
#
# COMPACT_ATOMS: atom_id res chain seq x y z
N HIS A 1 -7.62 -36.21 -14.33
CA HIS A 1 -8.26 -34.88 -14.28
C HIS A 1 -7.68 -34.06 -13.12
N PRO A 2 -7.34 -32.78 -13.29
CA PRO A 2 -6.66 -31.96 -12.25
C PRO A 2 -7.36 -31.95 -10.89
N VAL A 3 -8.69 -31.94 -10.87
CA VAL A 3 -9.48 -31.95 -9.63
C VAL A 3 -9.26 -33.24 -8.83
N GLU A 4 -9.18 -34.39 -9.52
CA GLU A 4 -9.03 -35.71 -8.89
C GLU A 4 -7.60 -35.95 -8.40
N GLU A 5 -6.61 -35.45 -9.12
CA GLU A 5 -5.20 -35.61 -8.78
C GLU A 5 -4.82 -34.86 -7.51
N GLY A 6 -5.46 -33.72 -7.24
CA GLY A 6 -5.38 -32.99 -5.98
C GLY A 6 -4.05 -32.29 -5.67
N SER A 7 -3.04 -32.34 -6.55
CA SER A 7 -1.72 -31.68 -6.35
C SER A 7 -1.84 -30.16 -6.18
N TRP A 8 -2.82 -29.55 -6.84
CA TRP A 8 -3.13 -28.12 -6.76
C TRP A 8 -3.39 -27.62 -5.32
N SER A 9 -3.93 -28.50 -4.46
CA SER A 9 -4.27 -28.12 -3.07
C SER A 9 -3.05 -27.78 -2.21
N ARG A 10 -1.85 -28.17 -2.64
CA ARG A 10 -0.56 -27.88 -1.98
C ARG A 10 0.15 -26.66 -2.55
N ALA A 11 -0.41 -26.04 -3.57
CA ALA A 11 0.14 -24.79 -4.13
C ALA A 11 -0.08 -23.62 -3.17
N ASP A 12 0.75 -22.61 -3.24
CA ASP A 12 0.66 -21.38 -2.46
C ASP A 12 -0.71 -20.68 -2.64
N LYS A 13 -1.22 -20.71 -3.89
CA LYS A 13 -2.57 -20.21 -4.24
C LYS A 13 -3.38 -21.34 -4.89
N PRO A 14 -4.01 -22.22 -4.08
CA PRO A 14 -4.61 -23.48 -4.57
C PRO A 14 -5.64 -23.30 -5.68
N LEU A 15 -6.58 -22.36 -5.53
CA LEU A 15 -7.65 -22.18 -6.53
C LEU A 15 -7.12 -21.61 -7.86
N GLN A 16 -6.12 -20.77 -7.82
CA GLN A 16 -5.45 -20.25 -9.05
C GLN A 16 -4.69 -21.38 -9.73
N ALA A 17 -3.96 -22.21 -8.98
CA ALA A 17 -3.29 -23.38 -9.50
C ALA A 17 -4.26 -24.37 -10.15
N LEU A 18 -5.42 -24.61 -9.50
CA LEU A 18 -6.46 -25.46 -10.08
C LEU A 18 -7.01 -24.88 -11.39
N ALA A 19 -7.33 -23.59 -11.45
CA ALA A 19 -7.79 -22.93 -12.67
C ALA A 19 -6.79 -23.09 -13.82
N SER A 20 -5.50 -22.83 -13.56
CA SER A 20 -4.44 -22.99 -14.56
C SER A 20 -4.26 -24.43 -15.04
N LEU A 21 -4.34 -25.40 -14.12
CA LEU A 21 -4.26 -26.81 -14.47
C LEU A 21 -5.48 -27.31 -15.28
N MET A 22 -6.68 -26.80 -14.96
CA MET A 22 -7.88 -27.11 -15.73
C MET A 22 -7.81 -26.57 -17.15
N GLU A 23 -7.34 -25.35 -17.31
CA GLU A 23 -7.15 -24.72 -18.63
C GLU A 23 -6.09 -25.47 -19.46
N LEU A 24 -4.95 -25.79 -18.85
CA LEU A 24 -3.92 -26.61 -19.49
C LEU A 24 -4.44 -27.97 -19.89
N HIS A 25 -5.21 -28.64 -19.01
CA HIS A 25 -5.83 -29.92 -19.30
C HIS A 25 -6.78 -29.81 -20.51
N ALA A 26 -7.64 -28.79 -20.54
CA ALA A 26 -8.55 -28.54 -21.65
C ALA A 26 -7.77 -28.30 -22.97
N ALA A 27 -6.69 -27.53 -22.94
CA ALA A 27 -5.84 -27.31 -24.10
C ALA A 27 -5.23 -28.60 -24.62
N LEU A 28 -4.70 -29.45 -23.74
CA LEU A 28 -4.14 -30.74 -24.11
C LEU A 28 -5.18 -31.74 -24.68
N GLN A 29 -6.43 -31.66 -24.17
CA GLN A 29 -7.54 -32.51 -24.66
C GLN A 29 -8.15 -32.01 -25.98
N SER A 30 -7.89 -30.77 -26.39
CA SER A 30 -8.45 -30.19 -27.62
C SER A 30 -7.92 -30.85 -28.90
N GLY A 31 -6.83 -31.60 -28.80
CA GLY A 31 -6.13 -32.21 -29.94
C GLY A 31 -5.26 -31.23 -30.73
N SER A 32 -5.33 -29.94 -30.48
CA SER A 32 -4.53 -28.87 -31.06
C SER A 32 -4.18 -27.80 -30.01
N PRO A 33 -3.31 -28.11 -29.03
CA PRO A 33 -3.01 -27.20 -27.93
C PRO A 33 -2.49 -25.84 -28.39
N GLU A 34 -1.79 -25.76 -29.50
CA GLU A 34 -1.22 -24.56 -30.11
C GLU A 34 -2.30 -23.60 -30.66
N SER A 35 -3.50 -24.11 -30.94
CA SER A 35 -4.63 -23.31 -31.41
C SER A 35 -5.73 -23.10 -30.34
N PHE A 36 -5.48 -23.61 -29.12
CA PHE A 36 -6.42 -23.49 -28.02
C PHE A 36 -6.50 -22.03 -27.54
N VAL A 37 -7.72 -21.50 -27.44
CA VAL A 37 -7.97 -20.15 -26.95
C VAL A 37 -8.17 -20.20 -25.45
N SER A 38 -7.18 -19.71 -24.71
CA SER A 38 -7.27 -19.57 -23.25
C SER A 38 -8.03 -18.30 -22.87
N HIS A 39 -8.85 -18.41 -21.84
CA HIS A 39 -9.60 -17.30 -21.23
C HIS A 39 -9.07 -16.93 -19.83
N LEU A 40 -7.98 -17.55 -19.38
CA LEU A 40 -7.38 -17.19 -18.10
C LEU A 40 -6.74 -15.81 -18.19
N PRO A 41 -7.03 -14.93 -17.21
CA PRO A 41 -6.35 -13.65 -17.13
C PRO A 41 -4.89 -13.82 -16.69
N VAL A 42 -4.02 -12.99 -17.23
CA VAL A 42 -2.62 -12.84 -16.79
C VAL A 42 -2.52 -11.52 -16.04
N GLY A 43 -2.14 -11.60 -14.75
CA GLY A 43 -1.99 -10.46 -13.87
C GLY A 43 -0.66 -9.75 -14.01
N VAL A 44 -0.70 -8.44 -13.92
CA VAL A 44 0.44 -7.52 -13.82
C VAL A 44 0.25 -6.68 -12.57
N ASP A 45 1.21 -6.70 -11.65
CA ASP A 45 1.12 -6.05 -10.35
C ASP A 45 2.16 -4.93 -10.21
N GLY A 46 1.83 -3.89 -9.44
CA GLY A 46 2.72 -2.77 -9.15
C GLY A 46 3.84 -3.13 -8.18
N SER A 47 4.98 -2.45 -8.30
CA SER A 47 6.09 -2.57 -7.35
C SER A 47 5.88 -1.62 -6.16
N CYS A 48 4.95 -1.94 -5.25
CA CYS A 48 4.56 -1.09 -4.12
C CYS A 48 3.88 0.21 -4.59
N ASN A 49 2.69 0.06 -5.18
CA ASN A 49 1.94 1.08 -5.90
C ASN A 49 1.80 2.42 -5.15
N GLY A 50 1.45 2.41 -3.86
CA GLY A 50 1.35 3.65 -3.08
C GLY A 50 2.66 4.44 -3.00
N LEU A 51 3.82 3.76 -2.96
CA LEU A 51 5.12 4.43 -3.04
C LEU A 51 5.42 4.93 -4.45
N GLN A 52 4.96 4.23 -5.49
CA GLN A 52 5.07 4.71 -6.87
C GLN A 52 4.36 6.05 -7.02
N HIS A 53 3.12 6.16 -6.54
CA HIS A 53 2.37 7.42 -6.59
C HIS A 53 3.03 8.55 -5.79
N LEU A 54 3.49 8.28 -4.57
CA LEU A 54 4.19 9.29 -3.76
C LEU A 54 5.50 9.74 -4.39
N SER A 55 6.32 8.80 -4.90
CA SER A 55 7.59 9.13 -5.54
C SER A 55 7.39 9.94 -6.83
N ALA A 56 6.37 9.59 -7.63
CA ALA A 56 6.04 10.31 -8.86
C ALA A 56 5.50 11.72 -8.56
N ALA A 57 4.59 11.87 -7.60
CA ALA A 57 4.05 13.16 -7.19
C ALA A 57 5.14 14.08 -6.61
N GLY A 58 6.04 13.53 -5.79
CA GLY A 58 7.16 14.25 -5.19
C GLY A 58 8.36 14.46 -6.12
N ARG A 59 8.34 13.98 -7.37
CA ARG A 59 9.48 13.98 -8.30
C ARG A 59 10.74 13.38 -7.69
N ASP A 60 10.57 12.39 -6.83
CA ASP A 60 11.66 11.74 -6.10
C ASP A 60 12.33 10.68 -6.96
N GLU A 61 13.54 10.98 -7.44
CA GLU A 61 14.32 10.06 -8.25
C GLU A 61 14.81 8.84 -7.44
N ILE A 62 15.13 9.02 -6.17
CA ILE A 62 15.62 7.93 -5.30
C ILE A 62 14.47 6.95 -5.03
N GLY A 63 13.33 7.46 -4.56
CA GLY A 63 12.13 6.65 -4.39
C GLY A 63 11.65 6.03 -5.69
N GLY A 64 11.71 6.76 -6.79
CA GLY A 64 11.35 6.25 -8.12
C GLY A 64 12.21 5.06 -8.58
N ARG A 65 13.53 5.08 -8.31
CA ARG A 65 14.41 3.93 -8.55
C ARG A 65 14.03 2.74 -7.65
N LEU A 66 13.75 3.03 -6.39
CA LEU A 66 13.38 2.02 -5.40
C LEU A 66 12.15 1.19 -5.81
N VAL A 67 11.19 1.83 -6.49
CA VAL A 67 9.90 1.23 -6.88
C VAL A 67 9.75 1.02 -8.40
N ASN A 68 10.85 0.97 -9.14
CA ASN A 68 10.90 0.66 -10.57
C ASN A 68 10.13 1.64 -11.49
N LEU A 69 10.09 2.92 -11.14
CA LEU A 69 9.58 3.97 -12.03
C LEU A 69 10.63 4.45 -13.04
N LEU A 70 11.91 4.26 -12.73
CA LEU A 70 13.01 4.65 -13.61
C LEU A 70 13.61 3.43 -14.30
N PRO A 71 14.12 3.59 -15.54
CA PRO A 71 14.77 2.50 -16.26
C PRO A 71 15.96 1.92 -15.49
N SER A 72 16.05 0.60 -15.46
CA SER A 72 17.15 -0.15 -14.83
C SER A 72 17.31 -1.49 -15.52
N ASP A 73 18.55 -1.98 -15.62
CA ASP A 73 18.85 -3.30 -16.18
C ASP A 73 18.30 -4.45 -15.30
N VAL A 74 18.21 -4.21 -14.00
CA VAL A 74 17.69 -5.18 -13.02
C VAL A 74 16.61 -4.50 -12.18
N PRO A 75 15.42 -5.12 -12.04
CA PRO A 75 14.38 -4.57 -11.19
C PRO A 75 14.85 -4.42 -9.75
N SER A 76 14.54 -3.27 -9.16
CA SER A 76 14.80 -2.97 -7.75
C SER A 76 13.78 -3.71 -6.86
N ASP A 77 14.21 -4.09 -5.67
CA ASP A 77 13.35 -4.64 -4.63
C ASP A 77 13.45 -3.77 -3.37
N ALA A 78 12.47 -2.86 -3.21
CA ALA A 78 12.41 -1.94 -2.09
C ALA A 78 12.52 -2.65 -0.73
N TYR A 79 11.96 -3.84 -0.61
CA TYR A 79 11.99 -4.60 0.63
C TYR A 79 13.39 -5.14 0.94
N LYS A 80 14.13 -5.59 -0.08
CA LYS A 80 15.53 -6.00 0.09
C LYS A 80 16.42 -4.82 0.48
N ILE A 81 16.22 -3.66 -0.14
CA ILE A 81 17.01 -2.45 0.15
C ILE A 81 16.76 -2.01 1.59
N VAL A 82 15.50 -1.90 2.03
CA VAL A 82 15.19 -1.52 3.41
C VAL A 82 15.64 -2.58 4.42
N SER A 83 15.59 -3.88 4.08
CA SER A 83 16.14 -4.92 4.97
C SER A 83 17.66 -4.84 5.12
N ALA A 84 18.38 -4.53 4.04
CA ALA A 84 19.82 -4.28 4.07
C ALA A 84 20.14 -3.05 4.93
N ARG A 85 19.44 -1.93 4.68
CA ARG A 85 19.59 -0.72 5.50
C ARG A 85 19.27 -0.97 6.98
N SER A 86 18.30 -1.81 7.28
CA SER A 86 18.01 -2.19 8.68
C SER A 86 19.16 -2.94 9.31
N ASN A 87 19.85 -3.82 8.59
CA ASN A 87 21.05 -4.50 9.09
C ASN A 87 22.22 -3.53 9.30
N ASP A 88 22.45 -2.55 8.38
CA ASP A 88 23.47 -1.51 8.55
C ASP A 88 23.21 -0.68 9.81
N LEU A 89 21.96 -0.33 10.08
CA LEU A 89 21.57 0.40 11.30
C LEU A 89 21.79 -0.45 12.55
N LEU A 90 21.51 -1.74 12.49
CA LEU A 90 21.77 -2.67 13.61
C LEU A 90 23.27 -2.80 13.90
N GLU A 91 24.13 -2.72 12.89
CA GLU A 91 25.59 -2.71 13.08
C GLU A 91 26.03 -1.51 13.93
N GLY A 92 25.55 -0.31 13.59
CA GLY A 92 25.80 0.89 14.39
C GLY A 92 25.21 0.82 15.81
N LEU A 93 24.03 0.25 15.99
CA LEU A 93 23.39 0.07 17.29
C LEU A 93 24.09 -1.00 18.15
N ALA A 94 24.82 -1.94 17.54
CA ALA A 94 25.59 -2.95 18.25
C ALA A 94 26.78 -2.35 19.05
N GLU A 95 27.20 -1.14 18.71
CA GLU A 95 28.23 -0.39 19.46
C GLU A 95 27.64 0.37 20.66
N SER A 96 26.30 0.49 20.76
CA SER A 96 25.62 1.19 21.84
C SER A 96 25.50 0.30 23.09
N PRO A 97 25.95 0.74 24.28
CA PRO A 97 25.87 -0.07 25.51
C PRO A 97 24.42 -0.47 25.89
N GLU A 98 23.42 0.34 25.50
CA GLU A 98 22.02 0.15 25.87
C GLU A 98 21.30 -0.82 24.95
N GLU A 99 21.63 -0.85 23.65
CA GLU A 99 20.90 -1.59 22.61
C GLU A 99 21.71 -2.74 22.00
N ALA A 100 23.00 -2.86 22.32
CA ALA A 100 23.93 -3.84 21.75
C ALA A 100 23.41 -5.28 21.79
N SER A 101 22.81 -5.69 22.89
CA SER A 101 22.33 -7.07 23.05
C SER A 101 21.26 -7.45 22.02
N LEU A 102 20.29 -6.55 21.80
CA LEU A 102 19.23 -6.75 20.79
C LEU A 102 19.74 -6.58 19.37
N ALA A 103 20.58 -5.56 19.15
CA ALA A 103 21.16 -5.29 17.85
C ALA A 103 22.00 -6.44 17.35
N LEU A 104 22.91 -6.97 18.18
CA LEU A 104 23.75 -8.13 17.85
C LEU A 104 22.92 -9.39 17.58
N HIS A 105 21.80 -9.58 18.30
CA HIS A 105 20.94 -10.74 18.08
C HIS A 105 20.30 -10.72 16.69
N TRP A 106 19.98 -9.54 16.16
CA TRP A 106 19.31 -9.39 14.86
C TRP A 106 20.24 -9.05 13.70
N LEU A 107 21.48 -8.67 13.98
CA LEU A 107 22.46 -8.28 12.98
C LEU A 107 22.63 -9.38 11.92
N GLY A 108 22.46 -9.03 10.66
CA GLY A 108 22.54 -9.94 9.51
C GLY A 108 21.36 -10.90 9.36
N ARG A 109 20.34 -10.83 10.24
CA ARG A 109 19.17 -11.72 10.21
C ARG A 109 17.91 -11.08 9.64
N VAL A 110 17.87 -9.73 9.55
CA VAL A 110 16.73 -9.04 8.98
C VAL A 110 16.67 -9.29 7.48
N GLN A 111 15.59 -9.95 7.04
CA GLN A 111 15.39 -10.33 5.65
C GLN A 111 14.17 -9.60 5.07
N ARG A 112 14.00 -9.70 3.77
CA ARG A 112 12.93 -9.11 2.97
C ARG A 112 11.52 -9.27 3.60
N HIS A 113 11.18 -10.47 4.05
CA HIS A 113 9.84 -10.78 4.58
C HIS A 113 9.55 -10.07 5.91
N HIS A 114 10.57 -9.81 6.74
CA HIS A 114 10.40 -9.11 8.01
C HIS A 114 9.96 -7.65 7.85
N VAL A 115 10.37 -7.00 6.76
CA VAL A 115 10.09 -5.58 6.51
C VAL A 115 8.97 -5.35 5.50
N LYS A 116 8.63 -6.37 4.71
CA LYS A 116 7.70 -6.24 3.56
C LYS A 116 6.39 -5.58 3.94
N ARG A 117 5.70 -6.12 4.95
CA ARG A 117 4.36 -5.63 5.33
C ARG A 117 4.41 -4.21 5.89
N ALA A 118 5.42 -3.89 6.68
CA ALA A 118 5.63 -2.55 7.22
C ALA A 118 5.82 -1.51 6.09
N ILE A 119 6.60 -1.86 5.06
CA ILE A 119 6.85 -0.98 3.91
C ILE A 119 5.58 -0.84 3.07
N MET A 120 4.92 -1.94 2.70
CA MET A 120 3.69 -1.93 1.90
C MET A 120 2.59 -1.07 2.51
N THR A 121 2.48 -1.08 3.84
CA THR A 121 1.43 -0.35 4.55
C THR A 121 1.82 1.09 4.93
N THR A 122 3.06 1.50 4.66
CA THR A 122 3.53 2.88 4.93
C THR A 122 2.74 3.93 4.16
N PRO A 123 2.55 3.85 2.83
CA PRO A 123 1.78 4.83 2.07
C PRO A 123 0.31 4.92 2.51
N TYR A 124 -0.18 3.87 3.13
CA TYR A 124 -1.54 3.78 3.64
C TYR A 124 -1.66 4.12 5.14
N GLY A 125 -0.66 4.80 5.67
CA GLY A 125 -0.71 5.41 7.00
C GLY A 125 -0.61 4.43 8.17
N VAL A 126 0.10 3.29 8.02
CA VAL A 126 0.36 2.39 9.14
C VAL A 126 1.02 3.16 10.29
N THR A 127 0.51 2.96 11.49
CA THR A 127 1.10 3.57 12.70
C THR A 127 2.26 2.71 13.23
N ALA A 128 3.17 3.31 14.02
CA ALA A 128 4.21 2.55 14.74
C ALA A 128 3.64 1.36 15.51
N GLN A 129 2.50 1.55 16.20
CA GLN A 129 1.81 0.45 16.88
C GLN A 129 1.25 -0.60 15.91
N GLY A 130 0.80 -0.18 14.72
CA GLY A 130 0.38 -1.07 13.65
C GLY A 130 1.52 -1.98 13.18
N VAL A 131 2.71 -1.41 12.96
CA VAL A 131 3.93 -2.18 12.60
C VAL A 131 4.31 -3.17 13.70
N VAL A 132 4.28 -2.76 14.97
CA VAL A 132 4.51 -3.67 16.11
C VAL A 132 3.54 -4.84 16.08
N THR A 133 2.25 -4.58 15.85
CA THR A 133 1.23 -5.62 15.77
C THR A 133 1.48 -6.56 14.58
N GLN A 134 1.85 -6.01 13.41
CA GLN A 134 2.19 -6.80 12.23
C GLN A 134 3.39 -7.73 12.50
N LEU A 135 4.48 -7.22 13.06
CA LEU A 135 5.67 -8.01 13.38
C LEU A 135 5.38 -9.19 14.32
N ILE A 136 4.48 -8.98 15.28
CA ILE A 136 4.07 -10.04 16.22
C ILE A 136 3.13 -11.04 15.52
N SER A 137 2.11 -10.55 14.81
CA SER A 137 1.10 -11.40 14.17
C SER A 137 1.66 -12.29 13.07
N ASP A 138 2.69 -11.81 12.38
CA ASP A 138 3.34 -12.52 11.27
C ASP A 138 4.45 -13.47 11.77
N GLY A 139 4.67 -13.55 13.11
CA GLY A 139 5.65 -14.45 13.70
C GLY A 139 7.10 -13.98 13.61
N HIS A 140 7.36 -12.80 13.03
CA HIS A 140 8.73 -12.33 12.74
C HIS A 140 9.61 -12.17 13.99
N ILE A 141 9.02 -11.87 15.14
CA ILE A 141 9.75 -11.75 16.40
C ILE A 141 10.20 -13.14 16.90
N ASP A 142 9.40 -14.16 16.66
CA ASP A 142 9.72 -15.56 17.01
C ASP A 142 10.76 -16.12 16.03
N ASP A 143 10.64 -15.84 14.74
CA ASP A 143 11.61 -16.23 13.70
C ASP A 143 13.01 -15.67 13.99
N LEU A 144 13.09 -14.47 14.53
CA LEU A 144 14.34 -13.83 14.92
C LEU A 144 14.84 -14.30 16.29
N GLY A 145 14.06 -15.11 17.02
CA GLY A 145 14.45 -15.72 18.29
C GLY A 145 14.54 -14.75 19.46
N THR A 146 13.95 -13.57 19.36
CA THR A 146 14.02 -12.52 20.39
C THR A 146 13.03 -12.71 21.52
N ALA A 147 12.04 -13.58 21.36
CA ALA A 147 11.04 -13.87 22.39
C ALA A 147 11.63 -14.40 23.71
N ASP A 148 12.80 -15.05 23.64
CA ASP A 148 13.50 -15.57 24.80
C ASP A 148 14.31 -14.48 25.55
N LEU A 149 14.58 -13.34 24.90
CA LEU A 149 15.39 -12.24 25.45
C LEU A 149 14.52 -11.16 26.11
N LEU A 150 13.37 -10.86 25.50
CA LEU A 150 12.47 -9.81 25.94
C LEU A 150 11.00 -10.18 25.66
N PRO A 151 10.04 -9.54 26.36
CA PRO A 151 8.64 -9.63 25.97
C PRO A 151 8.46 -9.26 24.49
N ARG A 152 7.70 -10.06 23.74
CA ARG A 152 7.49 -9.91 22.28
C ARG A 152 7.19 -8.47 21.84
N TRP A 153 6.40 -7.75 22.61
CA TRP A 153 6.04 -6.38 22.27
C TRP A 153 7.21 -5.39 22.36
N GLN A 154 8.16 -5.61 23.29
CA GLN A 154 9.36 -4.77 23.43
C GLN A 154 10.32 -5.05 22.26
N ALA A 155 10.53 -6.31 21.94
CA ALA A 155 11.34 -6.74 20.80
C ALA A 155 10.75 -6.19 19.47
N ALA A 156 9.44 -6.31 19.28
CA ALA A 156 8.76 -5.76 18.10
C ALA A 156 8.86 -4.22 18.03
N ARG A 157 8.82 -3.54 19.17
CA ARG A 157 8.96 -2.08 19.21
C ARG A 157 10.39 -1.62 18.88
N PHE A 158 11.40 -2.37 19.29
CA PHE A 158 12.78 -2.09 18.88
C PHE A 158 12.92 -2.25 17.36
N MET A 159 12.49 -3.39 16.79
CA MET A 159 12.54 -3.60 15.35
C MET A 159 11.73 -2.57 14.57
N GLN A 160 10.55 -2.17 15.05
CA GLN A 160 9.76 -1.11 14.45
C GLN A 160 10.56 0.19 14.34
N ARG A 161 11.33 0.59 15.38
CA ARG A 161 12.18 1.80 15.32
C ARG A 161 13.29 1.67 14.29
N VAL A 162 13.92 0.50 14.18
CA VAL A 162 14.96 0.22 13.18
C VAL A 162 14.37 0.32 11.76
N ILE A 163 13.22 -0.33 11.53
CA ILE A 163 12.53 -0.28 10.22
C ILE A 163 12.10 1.16 9.90
N ASP A 164 11.56 1.92 10.85
CA ASP A 164 11.13 3.30 10.62
C ASP A 164 12.32 4.21 10.30
N HIS A 165 13.47 3.99 10.94
CA HIS A 165 14.69 4.73 10.61
C HIS A 165 15.18 4.38 9.19
N ALA A 166 15.23 3.09 8.84
CA ALA A 166 15.59 2.65 7.49
C ALA A 166 14.67 3.22 6.42
N LYS A 167 13.35 3.23 6.64
CA LYS A 167 12.36 3.87 5.76
C LYS A 167 12.59 5.38 5.63
N GLY A 168 12.88 6.06 6.74
CA GLY A 168 13.17 7.50 6.73
C GLY A 168 14.37 7.89 5.87
N ILE A 169 15.31 6.97 5.68
CA ILE A 169 16.47 7.16 4.78
C ILE A 169 16.07 6.86 3.33
N GLU A 170 15.49 5.69 3.07
CA GLU A 170 15.27 5.18 1.72
C GLU A 170 14.00 5.74 1.06
N MET A 171 13.04 6.25 1.84
CA MET A 171 11.72 6.71 1.38
C MET A 171 11.40 8.11 1.93
N ARG A 172 12.41 8.97 1.93
CA ARG A 172 12.35 10.27 2.60
C ARG A 172 11.25 11.17 2.02
N ALA A 173 11.21 11.35 0.71
CA ALA A 173 10.23 12.23 0.07
C ALA A 173 8.79 11.74 0.29
N ALA A 174 8.54 10.42 0.21
CA ALA A 174 7.23 9.86 0.52
C ALA A 174 6.81 10.15 1.97
N THR A 175 7.75 10.08 2.92
CA THR A 175 7.49 10.40 4.33
C THR A 175 7.17 11.89 4.50
N GLU A 176 7.93 12.77 3.86
CA GLU A 176 7.73 14.23 3.90
C GLU A 176 6.36 14.62 3.33
N ILE A 177 5.93 14.03 2.21
CA ILE A 177 4.59 14.27 1.64
C ILE A 177 3.49 13.82 2.61
N MET A 178 3.64 12.64 3.21
CA MET A 178 2.65 12.14 4.16
C MET A 178 2.55 13.02 5.42
N ASP A 179 3.67 13.55 5.89
CA ASP A 179 3.69 14.45 7.05
C ASP A 179 3.11 15.83 6.69
N TRP A 180 3.36 16.32 5.47
CA TRP A 180 2.73 17.53 4.95
C TRP A 180 1.19 17.39 4.86
N LEU A 181 0.68 16.28 4.33
CA LEU A 181 -0.76 15.99 4.31
C LEU A 181 -1.36 15.95 5.72
N ARG A 182 -0.64 15.39 6.71
CA ARG A 182 -1.06 15.42 8.12
C ARG A 182 -1.10 16.83 8.71
N ALA A 183 -0.13 17.68 8.33
CA ALA A 183 -0.12 19.08 8.75
C ALA A 183 -1.35 19.83 8.19
N ILE A 184 -1.71 19.59 6.94
CA ILE A 184 -2.94 20.14 6.32
C ILE A 184 -4.19 19.66 7.07
N ALA A 185 -4.30 18.36 7.35
CA ALA A 185 -5.40 17.83 8.15
C ALA A 185 -5.50 18.51 9.53
N THR A 186 -4.35 18.84 10.13
CA THR A 186 -4.30 19.54 11.42
C THR A 186 -4.82 20.98 11.30
N ILE A 187 -4.51 21.68 10.20
CA ILE A 187 -5.01 23.04 9.93
C ILE A 187 -6.53 22.99 9.73
N ALA A 188 -7.03 22.09 8.90
CA ALA A 188 -8.46 21.90 8.65
C ALA A 188 -9.23 21.53 9.95
N ASN A 189 -8.65 20.69 10.79
CA ASN A 189 -9.20 20.32 12.09
C ASN A 189 -9.39 21.52 13.03
N LYS A 190 -8.49 22.52 13.01
CA LYS A 190 -8.66 23.74 13.82
C LYS A 190 -9.89 24.57 13.40
N GLN A 191 -10.32 24.43 12.16
CA GLN A 191 -11.52 25.07 11.63
C GLN A 191 -12.77 24.18 11.67
N ASP A 192 -12.63 22.93 12.15
CA ASP A 192 -13.67 21.89 12.12
C ASP A 192 -14.25 21.67 10.70
N LYS A 193 -13.40 21.79 9.67
CA LYS A 193 -13.76 21.62 8.26
C LYS A 193 -13.22 20.29 7.73
N PRO A 194 -13.99 19.57 6.88
CA PRO A 194 -13.46 18.40 6.16
C PRO A 194 -12.51 18.87 5.06
N VAL A 195 -11.40 18.17 4.84
CA VAL A 195 -10.56 18.40 3.66
C VAL A 195 -11.23 17.78 2.44
N ARG A 196 -11.27 18.51 1.33
CA ARG A 196 -11.80 18.07 0.04
C ARG A 196 -10.76 18.33 -1.04
N TRP A 197 -10.79 17.51 -2.08
CA TRP A 197 -9.98 17.71 -3.28
C TRP A 197 -10.61 17.05 -4.48
N THR A 198 -10.26 17.54 -5.65
CA THR A 198 -10.64 16.96 -6.94
C THR A 198 -9.51 16.09 -7.46
N THR A 199 -9.84 14.86 -7.82
CA THR A 199 -8.88 13.90 -8.37
C THR A 199 -8.52 14.25 -9.83
N PRO A 200 -7.41 13.72 -10.39
CA PRO A 200 -7.05 13.92 -11.79
C PRO A 200 -8.16 13.56 -12.80
N THR A 201 -9.04 12.63 -12.46
CA THR A 201 -10.20 12.24 -13.29
C THR A 201 -11.44 13.11 -13.06
N GLY A 202 -11.35 14.14 -12.21
CA GLY A 202 -12.46 15.06 -11.92
C GLY A 202 -13.44 14.56 -10.85
N PHE A 203 -13.10 13.51 -10.11
CA PHE A 203 -13.92 13.03 -8.98
C PHE A 203 -13.62 13.83 -7.72
N GLU A 204 -14.67 14.38 -7.07
CA GLU A 204 -14.54 15.13 -5.82
C GLU A 204 -14.49 14.17 -4.62
N VAL A 205 -13.40 14.23 -3.85
CA VAL A 205 -13.21 13.46 -2.61
C VAL A 205 -13.41 14.36 -1.41
N SER A 206 -14.07 13.86 -0.36
CA SER A 206 -14.29 14.60 0.88
C SER A 206 -14.04 13.75 2.11
N GLN A 207 -13.28 14.29 3.07
CA GLN A 207 -12.94 13.63 4.36
C GLN A 207 -14.08 13.82 5.38
N MET A 208 -15.27 13.37 5.05
CA MET A 208 -16.47 13.48 5.89
C MET A 208 -16.49 12.49 7.05
N TYR A 209 -15.42 12.46 7.84
CA TYR A 209 -15.34 11.67 9.08
C TYR A 209 -16.02 12.40 10.22
N LEU A 210 -17.33 12.24 10.36
CA LEU A 210 -18.09 12.85 11.45
C LEU A 210 -17.85 12.11 12.78
N GLU A 211 -18.01 12.84 13.89
CA GLU A 211 -18.02 12.24 15.22
C GLU A 211 -19.21 11.31 15.37
N THR A 212 -19.04 10.25 16.16
CA THR A 212 -20.06 9.24 16.39
C THR A 212 -20.30 9.06 17.89
N LYS A 213 -21.57 9.00 18.29
CA LYS A 213 -21.97 8.55 19.62
C LYS A 213 -22.15 7.04 19.64
N GLN A 214 -21.66 6.40 20.69
CA GLN A 214 -21.89 4.99 20.92
C GLN A 214 -23.15 4.79 21.78
N THR A 215 -24.08 4.03 21.26
CA THR A 215 -25.28 3.60 21.98
C THR A 215 -25.24 2.10 22.18
N VAL A 216 -25.45 1.66 23.42
CA VAL A 216 -25.51 0.25 23.77
C VAL A 216 -26.96 -0.19 23.81
N VAL A 217 -27.34 -1.02 22.86
CA VAL A 217 -28.65 -1.71 22.84
C VAL A 217 -28.48 -3.07 23.49
N ARG A 218 -29.23 -3.31 24.57
CA ARG A 218 -29.28 -4.58 25.26
C ARG A 218 -30.56 -5.30 24.86
N THR A 219 -30.43 -6.49 24.32
CA THR A 219 -31.54 -7.41 24.10
C THR A 219 -31.41 -8.59 25.05
N PRO A 220 -32.47 -9.42 25.24
CA PRO A 220 -32.40 -10.62 26.08
C PRO A 220 -31.28 -11.61 25.64
N PHE A 221 -30.84 -11.57 24.38
CA PHE A 221 -29.91 -12.52 23.81
C PHE A 221 -28.49 -11.97 23.60
N GLN A 222 -28.35 -10.63 23.48
CA GLN A 222 -27.04 -10.04 23.16
C GLN A 222 -26.95 -8.56 23.53
N ARG A 223 -25.71 -8.09 23.66
CA ARG A 223 -25.38 -6.68 23.82
C ARG A 223 -24.77 -6.16 22.52
N LEU A 224 -25.43 -5.21 21.86
CA LEU A 224 -24.98 -4.56 20.64
C LEU A 224 -24.46 -3.17 20.97
N THR A 225 -23.30 -2.82 20.46
CA THR A 225 -22.80 -1.45 20.47
C THR A 225 -22.98 -0.85 19.08
N ILE A 226 -23.90 0.10 18.95
CA ILE A 226 -24.18 0.80 17.70
C ILE A 226 -23.45 2.14 17.73
N ARG A 227 -22.81 2.49 16.63
CA ARG A 227 -22.22 3.82 16.42
C ARG A 227 -23.12 4.60 15.48
N LEU A 228 -23.65 5.69 15.97
CA LEU A 228 -24.50 6.61 15.19
C LEU A 228 -23.73 7.91 14.99
N VAL A 229 -23.88 8.52 13.81
CA VAL A 229 -23.37 9.88 13.60
C VAL A 229 -24.07 10.81 14.58
N ASP A 230 -23.31 11.73 15.16
CA ASP A 230 -23.86 12.75 16.02
C ASP A 230 -24.45 13.88 15.15
N ASP A 231 -25.71 13.72 14.76
CA ASP A 231 -26.42 14.68 13.90
C ASP A 231 -26.54 16.07 14.51
N ASP A 232 -26.45 16.18 15.84
CA ASP A 232 -26.56 17.44 16.54
C ASP A 232 -25.29 18.29 16.44
N SER A 233 -24.12 17.64 16.46
CA SER A 233 -22.84 18.36 16.44
C SER A 233 -22.27 18.55 15.03
N LYS A 234 -22.49 17.58 14.12
CA LYS A 234 -21.87 17.49 12.77
C LYS A 234 -20.37 17.78 12.75
N ARG A 235 -19.69 17.56 13.89
CA ARG A 235 -18.27 17.83 14.03
C ARG A 235 -17.43 16.79 13.32
N ILE A 236 -16.29 17.24 12.80
CA ILE A 236 -15.31 16.36 12.19
C ILE A 236 -14.55 15.57 13.26
N ASN A 237 -14.37 14.28 13.07
CA ASN A 237 -13.49 13.48 13.89
C ASN A 237 -12.04 13.76 13.50
N HIS A 238 -11.41 14.66 14.24
CA HIS A 238 -10.06 15.17 13.98
C HIS A 238 -9.02 14.04 13.85
N ASN A 239 -9.11 13.01 14.69
CA ASN A 239 -8.19 11.85 14.64
C ASN A 239 -8.35 11.04 13.35
N LYS A 240 -9.58 10.81 12.91
CA LYS A 240 -9.83 10.09 11.66
C LYS A 240 -9.39 10.89 10.45
N GLN A 241 -9.67 12.19 10.41
CA GLN A 241 -9.21 13.05 9.32
C GLN A 241 -7.67 13.10 9.25
N PHE A 242 -6.99 13.32 10.37
CA PHE A 242 -5.53 13.35 10.45
C PHE A 242 -4.88 12.05 9.96
N ARG A 243 -5.44 10.90 10.34
CA ARG A 243 -4.90 9.59 9.95
C ARG A 243 -5.34 9.18 8.54
N GLY A 244 -6.50 9.61 8.10
CA GLY A 244 -7.12 9.18 6.85
C GLY A 244 -6.70 10.01 5.65
N LEU A 245 -6.29 11.27 5.82
CA LEU A 245 -5.98 12.13 4.68
C LEU A 245 -4.84 11.59 3.82
N PRO A 246 -3.65 11.21 4.36
CA PRO A 246 -2.57 10.69 3.52
C PRO A 246 -2.97 9.41 2.74
N PRO A 247 -3.48 8.35 3.39
CA PRO A 247 -3.86 7.14 2.65
C PRO A 247 -4.98 7.38 1.64
N ASN A 248 -5.97 8.21 1.95
CA ASN A 248 -7.07 8.46 1.02
C ASN A 248 -6.63 9.30 -0.18
N TRP A 249 -5.68 10.21 -0.01
CA TRP A 249 -5.08 10.93 -1.13
C TRP A 249 -4.34 9.97 -2.07
N VAL A 250 -3.49 9.08 -1.54
CA VAL A 250 -2.79 8.05 -2.34
C VAL A 250 -3.77 7.11 -3.02
N HIS A 251 -4.79 6.61 -2.30
CA HIS A 251 -5.83 5.74 -2.88
C HIS A 251 -6.65 6.45 -3.98
N SER A 252 -6.83 7.75 -3.88
CA SER A 252 -7.53 8.50 -4.95
C SER A 252 -6.72 8.55 -6.24
N LEU A 253 -5.39 8.63 -6.15
CA LEU A 253 -4.50 8.54 -7.32
C LEU A 253 -4.47 7.13 -7.91
N ASP A 254 -4.41 6.12 -7.06
CA ASP A 254 -4.50 4.71 -7.44
C ASP A 254 -5.80 4.42 -8.22
N ALA A 255 -6.94 4.87 -7.69
CA ALA A 255 -8.23 4.75 -8.36
C ALA A 255 -8.28 5.48 -9.71
N CYS A 256 -7.65 6.66 -9.81
CA CYS A 256 -7.54 7.39 -11.08
C CYS A 256 -6.73 6.61 -12.12
N HIS A 257 -5.58 6.06 -11.72
CA HIS A 257 -4.73 5.24 -12.58
C HIS A 257 -5.48 4.00 -13.08
N MET A 258 -6.22 3.33 -12.20
CA MET A 258 -7.08 2.19 -12.54
C MET A 258 -8.15 2.58 -13.57
N MET A 259 -8.94 3.63 -13.30
CA MET A 259 -10.01 4.07 -14.19
C MET A 259 -9.49 4.54 -15.56
N GLY A 260 -8.40 5.30 -15.58
CA GLY A 260 -7.78 5.76 -16.81
C GLY A 260 -7.23 4.61 -17.65
N THR A 261 -6.58 3.64 -17.01
CA THR A 261 -6.11 2.42 -17.69
C THR A 261 -7.27 1.63 -18.30
N ALA A 262 -8.39 1.49 -17.55
CA ALA A 262 -9.57 0.80 -18.05
C ALA A 262 -10.17 1.50 -19.30
N LEU A 263 -10.20 2.84 -19.30
CA LEU A 263 -10.65 3.60 -20.46
C LEU A 263 -9.73 3.39 -21.66
N ARG A 264 -8.40 3.41 -21.49
CA ARG A 264 -7.44 3.15 -22.57
C ARG A 264 -7.60 1.73 -23.15
N MET A 265 -7.77 0.72 -22.31
CA MET A 265 -8.01 -0.64 -22.75
C MET A 265 -9.32 -0.76 -23.54
N LYS A 266 -10.37 -0.07 -23.09
CA LYS A 266 -11.65 0.02 -23.79
C LYS A 266 -11.52 0.68 -25.17
N ASP A 267 -10.72 1.75 -25.29
CA ASP A 267 -10.49 2.43 -26.58
C ASP A 267 -9.80 1.51 -27.61
N HIS A 268 -9.07 0.49 -27.14
CA HIS A 268 -8.50 -0.58 -27.96
C HIS A 268 -9.43 -1.79 -28.14
N ASP A 269 -10.67 -1.71 -27.67
CA ASP A 269 -11.64 -2.82 -27.69
C ASP A 269 -11.11 -4.06 -26.95
N LYS A 270 -10.44 -3.85 -25.81
CA LYS A 270 -9.87 -4.90 -24.98
C LYS A 270 -10.51 -4.92 -23.60
N VAL A 271 -10.59 -6.12 -23.03
CA VAL A 271 -11.10 -6.35 -21.69
C VAL A 271 -9.97 -6.43 -20.69
N MET A 272 -10.23 -5.95 -19.48
CA MET A 272 -9.36 -6.13 -18.34
C MET A 272 -10.19 -6.44 -17.09
N ALA A 273 -9.53 -7.03 -16.11
CA ALA A 273 -10.02 -7.15 -14.75
C ALA A 273 -8.96 -6.58 -13.80
N GLU A 274 -9.42 -6.02 -12.70
CA GLU A 274 -8.52 -5.43 -11.71
C GLU A 274 -8.90 -5.83 -10.28
N VAL A 275 -7.90 -5.93 -9.43
CA VAL A 275 -8.05 -6.02 -7.98
C VAL A 275 -7.04 -5.04 -7.35
N HIS A 276 -7.50 -3.83 -7.08
CA HIS A 276 -6.66 -2.72 -6.62
C HIS A 276 -5.55 -2.37 -7.63
N ASP A 277 -4.31 -2.69 -7.33
CA ASP A 277 -3.10 -2.44 -8.13
C ASP A 277 -2.64 -3.66 -8.96
N GLU A 278 -3.40 -4.75 -8.94
CA GLU A 278 -3.22 -5.91 -9.81
C GLU A 278 -4.18 -5.79 -11.02
N PHE A 279 -3.61 -5.65 -12.20
CA PHE A 279 -4.32 -5.54 -13.47
C PHE A 279 -4.18 -6.82 -14.27
N SER A 280 -5.26 -7.32 -14.83
CA SER A 280 -5.25 -8.57 -15.59
C SER A 280 -5.95 -8.42 -16.93
N THR A 281 -5.44 -9.13 -17.93
CA THR A 281 -6.05 -9.24 -19.26
C THR A 281 -5.71 -10.59 -19.89
N HIS A 282 -6.19 -10.86 -21.10
CA HIS A 282 -5.79 -12.05 -21.83
C HIS A 282 -4.29 -12.02 -22.16
N ALA A 283 -3.66 -13.18 -22.21
CA ALA A 283 -2.20 -13.30 -22.39
C ALA A 283 -1.69 -12.55 -23.64
N CYS A 284 -2.43 -12.57 -24.75
CA CYS A 284 -2.08 -11.87 -25.99
C CYS A 284 -2.12 -10.33 -25.85
N ASP A 285 -2.89 -9.80 -24.91
CA ASP A 285 -3.10 -8.36 -24.72
C ASP A 285 -2.22 -7.77 -23.59
N VAL A 286 -1.43 -8.59 -22.89
CA VAL A 286 -0.53 -8.12 -21.80
C VAL A 286 0.43 -7.02 -22.25
N PRO A 287 1.08 -7.07 -23.43
CA PRO A 287 1.95 -5.98 -23.87
C PRO A 287 1.21 -4.65 -24.06
N LEU A 288 -0.05 -4.70 -24.52
CA LEU A 288 -0.90 -3.53 -24.65
C LEU A 288 -1.27 -3.00 -23.26
N LEU A 289 -1.71 -3.86 -22.34
CA LEU A 289 -2.02 -3.47 -20.96
C LEU A 289 -0.83 -2.78 -20.30
N GLN A 290 0.38 -3.32 -20.43
CA GLN A 290 1.60 -2.70 -19.91
C GLN A 290 1.86 -1.31 -20.51
N THR A 291 1.54 -1.13 -21.78
CA THR A 291 1.65 0.17 -22.46
C THR A 291 0.62 1.17 -21.90
N CYS A 292 -0.63 0.75 -21.80
CA CYS A 292 -1.73 1.57 -21.25
C CYS A 292 -1.44 2.01 -19.81
N LEU A 293 -1.00 1.07 -18.95
CA LEU A 293 -0.62 1.35 -17.56
C LEU A 293 0.45 2.44 -17.46
N ARG A 294 1.52 2.32 -18.25
CA ARG A 294 2.62 3.29 -18.22
C ARG A 294 2.20 4.65 -18.76
N GLN A 295 1.46 4.68 -19.86
CA GLN A 295 0.99 5.92 -20.46
C GLN A 295 0.07 6.67 -19.52
N GLU A 296 -0.89 5.98 -18.91
CA GLU A 296 -1.80 6.58 -17.93
C GLU A 296 -1.08 7.12 -16.72
N PHE A 297 -0.14 6.35 -16.16
CA PHE A 297 0.66 6.77 -15.02
C PHE A 297 1.49 8.03 -15.33
N VAL A 298 2.14 8.07 -16.50
CA VAL A 298 2.92 9.23 -16.94
C VAL A 298 2.02 10.44 -17.17
N GLU A 299 0.88 10.28 -17.85
CA GLU A 299 -0.05 11.38 -18.13
C GLU A 299 -0.60 11.98 -16.84
N MET A 300 -1.06 11.14 -15.91
CA MET A 300 -1.57 11.58 -14.61
C MET A 300 -0.51 12.35 -13.82
N HIS A 301 0.72 11.82 -13.76
CA HIS A 301 1.82 12.43 -13.00
C HIS A 301 2.60 13.50 -13.78
N SER A 302 2.23 13.84 -15.02
CA SER A 302 2.77 15.00 -15.73
C SER A 302 2.32 16.33 -15.11
N ARG A 303 1.19 16.33 -14.42
CA ARG A 303 0.63 17.44 -13.65
C ARG A 303 1.37 17.60 -12.32
N ASP A 304 1.30 18.78 -11.72
CA ASP A 304 1.77 18.99 -10.35
C ASP A 304 0.63 18.74 -9.36
N LEU A 305 0.44 17.46 -9.03
CA LEU A 305 -0.68 17.01 -8.20
C LEU A 305 -0.63 17.55 -6.77
N LEU A 306 0.57 17.84 -6.25
CA LEU A 306 0.73 18.42 -4.91
C LEU A 306 0.36 19.89 -4.89
N GLU A 307 0.77 20.66 -5.91
CA GLU A 307 0.41 22.06 -6.02
C GLU A 307 -1.10 22.24 -6.32
N GLU A 308 -1.65 21.41 -7.19
CA GLU A 308 -3.10 21.41 -7.45
C GLU A 308 -3.90 21.15 -6.17
N PHE A 309 -3.52 20.13 -5.40
CA PHE A 309 -4.14 19.84 -4.12
C PHE A 309 -3.97 21.00 -3.12
N LYS A 310 -2.77 21.60 -3.05
CA LYS A 310 -2.48 22.75 -2.17
C LYS A 310 -3.42 23.91 -2.48
N VAL A 311 -3.46 24.36 -3.74
CA VAL A 311 -4.28 25.50 -4.17
C VAL A 311 -5.76 25.29 -3.83
N GLU A 312 -6.30 24.09 -4.13
CA GLU A 312 -7.70 23.78 -3.85
C GLU A 312 -8.02 23.80 -2.35
N VAL A 313 -7.12 23.30 -1.51
CA VAL A 313 -7.32 23.30 -0.06
C VAL A 313 -7.09 24.67 0.55
N GLU A 314 -6.16 25.48 0.04
CA GLU A 314 -5.97 26.90 0.44
C GLU A 314 -7.23 27.72 0.19
N GLU A 315 -7.85 27.57 -0.99
CA GLU A 315 -9.13 28.22 -1.31
C GLU A 315 -10.25 27.76 -0.37
N GLN A 316 -10.32 26.45 -0.10
CA GLN A 316 -11.33 25.88 0.80
C GLN A 316 -11.22 26.37 2.24
N LEU A 317 -9.99 26.46 2.75
CA LEU A 317 -9.73 26.80 4.16
C LEU A 317 -9.50 28.30 4.38
N GLU A 318 -9.33 29.08 3.30
CA GLU A 318 -8.97 30.52 3.32
C GLU A 318 -7.69 30.78 4.13
N VAL A 319 -6.68 29.94 3.97
CA VAL A 319 -5.38 30.06 4.64
C VAL A 319 -4.25 29.66 3.69
N GLU A 320 -3.06 30.19 3.93
CA GLU A 320 -1.83 29.74 3.27
C GLU A 320 -1.35 28.43 3.95
N LEU A 321 -1.04 27.41 3.13
CA LEU A 321 -0.53 26.13 3.59
C LEU A 321 1.01 26.10 3.56
N PRO A 322 1.61 25.28 4.42
CA PRO A 322 3.08 25.19 4.51
C PRO A 322 3.71 24.58 3.24
#